data_373d0ef3b1b55a05c338a0e531e7a889
#
_entry.id   373d0ef3b1b55a05c338a0e531e7a889
#
_cell.length_a   1.000
_cell.length_b   1.000
_cell.length_c   1.000
_cell.angle_alpha   90.00
_cell.angle_beta   90.00
_cell.angle_gamma   90.00
#
_symmetry.space_group_name_H-M   'P 1'
#
loop_
_entity.id
_entity.type
_entity.pdbx_description
1 polymer ?
#
loop_
_entity_poly.entity_id
_entity_poly.type
_entity_poly.pdbx_seq_one_letter_code
_entity_poly.pdbx_strand_id
1 'polypeptide(L)'
;VQASETDDLKTLIYFGVRDTESQEDDIIESCKIKNYRVHEMRHRGFEVCIQEVLTKLTEVDMIYITFDVDALDCDLVSYGTGTPVSKGFDIEEVVMIIKGIQSTGKVVALEVCEINPLLDHKGNRMAEAAFEVIDSIF
;
A
#
# COMPACT_ATOMS: atom_id res chain seq x y z
N VAL A 1 -4.47 14.96 -8.48
CA VAL A 1 -3.15 15.53 -8.16
C VAL A 1 -2.40 15.72 -9.45
N GLN A 2 -2.16 16.97 -9.88
CA GLN A 2 -1.26 17.25 -11.00
C GLN A 2 0.17 17.04 -10.49
N ALA A 3 0.77 15.90 -10.82
CA ALA A 3 2.20 15.73 -10.69
C ALA A 3 2.88 16.63 -11.72
N SER A 4 3.50 17.68 -11.26
CA SER A 4 4.38 18.51 -12.08
C SER A 4 5.74 17.84 -12.11
N GLU A 5 6.12 17.34 -13.27
CA GLU A 5 7.44 16.83 -13.62
C GLU A 5 7.71 15.35 -13.29
N THR A 6 8.12 14.62 -14.33
CA THR A 6 8.38 13.17 -14.33
C THR A 6 9.50 12.71 -13.38
N ASP A 7 10.32 13.61 -12.85
CA ASP A 7 11.41 13.26 -11.92
C ASP A 7 10.90 12.97 -10.50
N ASP A 8 9.82 13.62 -10.07
CA ASP A 8 9.25 13.42 -8.72
C ASP A 8 8.58 12.04 -8.58
N LEU A 9 8.14 11.43 -9.67
CA LEU A 9 7.48 10.12 -9.66
C LEU A 9 8.46 8.93 -9.53
N LYS A 10 9.76 9.14 -9.70
CA LYS A 10 10.77 8.09 -9.49
C LYS A 10 10.85 7.60 -8.05
N THR A 11 10.37 8.40 -7.12
CA THR A 11 10.31 8.07 -5.69
C THR A 11 8.99 7.47 -5.26
N LEU A 12 8.01 7.37 -6.18
CA LEU A 12 6.73 6.74 -5.92
C LEU A 12 6.83 5.23 -6.07
N ILE A 13 6.34 4.51 -5.07
CA ILE A 13 6.31 3.05 -5.05
C ILE A 13 4.91 2.60 -4.68
N TYR A 14 4.34 1.71 -5.46
CA TYR A 14 3.04 1.12 -5.19
C TYR A 14 3.17 -0.30 -4.65
N PHE A 15 2.24 -0.64 -3.74
CA PHE A 15 2.06 -1.98 -3.22
C PHE A 15 0.61 -2.42 -3.41
N GLY A 16 0.39 -3.51 -4.12
CA GLY A 16 -0.91 -4.15 -4.25
C GLY A 16 -1.94 -3.41 -5.10
N VAL A 17 -1.55 -2.36 -5.81
CA VAL A 17 -2.44 -1.67 -6.77
C VAL A 17 -2.85 -2.66 -7.86
N ARG A 18 -4.15 -2.92 -8.04
CA ARG A 18 -4.64 -3.99 -8.90
C ARG A 18 -5.93 -3.68 -9.69
N ASP A 19 -6.71 -2.70 -9.26
CA ASP A 19 -7.89 -2.22 -9.99
C ASP A 19 -7.54 -0.86 -10.58
N THR A 20 -7.04 -0.87 -11.81
CA THR A 20 -6.53 0.31 -12.50
C THR A 20 -7.27 0.51 -13.82
N GLU A 21 -7.47 1.77 -14.20
CA GLU A 21 -7.93 2.14 -15.55
C GLU A 21 -6.74 2.20 -16.52
N SER A 22 -7.02 2.08 -17.82
CA SER A 22 -5.97 2.09 -18.85
C SER A 22 -5.09 3.34 -18.82
N GLN A 23 -5.64 4.49 -18.45
CA GLN A 23 -4.90 5.74 -18.32
C GLN A 23 -3.93 5.73 -17.14
N GLU A 24 -4.28 5.06 -16.06
CA GLU A 24 -3.41 4.86 -14.89
C GLU A 24 -2.27 3.90 -15.22
N ASP A 25 -2.57 2.82 -15.94
CA ASP A 25 -1.56 1.88 -16.42
C ASP A 25 -0.54 2.57 -17.33
N ASP A 26 -1.01 3.44 -18.25
CA ASP A 26 -0.13 4.24 -19.12
C ASP A 26 0.80 5.16 -18.30
N ILE A 27 0.31 5.77 -17.22
CA ILE A 27 1.12 6.61 -16.32
C ILE A 27 2.14 5.75 -15.56
N ILE A 28 1.71 4.64 -14.98
CA ILE A 28 2.58 3.71 -14.24
C ILE A 28 3.72 3.24 -15.14
N GLU A 29 3.42 2.88 -16.39
CA GLU A 29 4.41 2.41 -17.35
C GLU A 29 5.35 3.52 -17.83
N SER A 30 4.80 4.67 -18.27
CA SER A 30 5.58 5.79 -18.80
C SER A 30 6.52 6.41 -17.75
N CYS A 31 6.05 6.52 -16.51
CA CYS A 31 6.82 7.04 -15.39
C CYS A 31 7.68 5.97 -14.70
N LYS A 32 7.61 4.71 -15.14
CA LYS A 32 8.33 3.57 -14.58
C LYS A 32 8.11 3.40 -13.07
N ILE A 33 6.90 3.67 -12.61
CA ILE A 33 6.51 3.50 -11.21
C ILE A 33 6.52 2.00 -10.90
N LYS A 34 7.28 1.58 -9.89
CA LYS A 34 7.27 0.18 -9.49
C LYS A 34 6.03 -0.12 -8.65
N ASN A 35 5.19 -1.02 -9.13
CA ASN A 35 4.09 -1.61 -8.39
C ASN A 35 4.47 -3.04 -7.96
N TYR A 36 4.61 -3.27 -6.64
CA TYR A 36 4.81 -4.59 -6.06
C TYR A 36 3.45 -5.26 -5.90
N ARG A 37 3.09 -6.10 -6.85
CA ARG A 37 1.81 -6.80 -6.85
C ARG A 37 1.78 -7.90 -5.79
N VAL A 38 0.61 -8.15 -5.19
CA VAL A 38 0.43 -9.13 -4.11
C VAL A 38 0.99 -10.51 -4.48
N HIS A 39 0.62 -11.04 -5.67
CA HIS A 39 1.10 -12.35 -6.13
C HIS A 39 2.63 -12.37 -6.40
N GLU A 40 3.20 -11.25 -6.85
CA GLU A 40 4.66 -11.11 -7.03
C GLU A 40 5.36 -11.22 -5.68
N MET A 41 4.88 -10.49 -4.67
CA MET A 41 5.47 -10.49 -3.34
C MET A 41 5.36 -11.86 -2.65
N ARG A 42 4.21 -12.54 -2.80
CA ARG A 42 4.02 -13.89 -2.27
C ARG A 42 4.94 -14.92 -2.97
N HIS A 43 5.16 -14.78 -4.28
CA HIS A 43 6.04 -15.68 -5.03
C HIS A 43 7.52 -15.45 -4.77
N ARG A 44 7.96 -14.20 -4.72
CA ARG A 44 9.37 -13.81 -4.54
C ARG A 44 9.81 -13.80 -3.07
N GLY A 45 8.86 -13.67 -2.15
CA GLY A 45 9.07 -13.43 -0.73
C GLY A 45 9.00 -11.93 -0.38
N PHE A 46 8.26 -11.63 0.69
CA PHE A 46 8.07 -10.26 1.17
C PHE A 46 9.41 -9.60 1.55
N GLU A 47 10.26 -10.33 2.25
CA GLU A 47 11.57 -9.84 2.68
C GLU A 47 12.43 -9.38 1.51
N VAL A 48 12.45 -10.15 0.41
CA VAL A 48 13.22 -9.81 -0.80
C VAL A 48 12.68 -8.50 -1.42
N CYS A 49 11.36 -8.39 -1.57
CA CYS A 49 10.73 -7.21 -2.13
C CYS A 49 10.94 -5.98 -1.25
N ILE A 50 10.81 -6.13 0.07
CA ILE A 50 11.05 -5.05 1.03
C ILE A 50 12.52 -4.59 0.96
N GLN A 51 13.49 -5.47 0.86
CA GLN A 51 14.91 -5.09 0.72
C GLN A 51 15.17 -4.29 -0.56
N GLU A 52 14.52 -4.62 -1.66
CA GLU A 52 14.60 -3.82 -2.89
C GLU A 52 14.05 -2.40 -2.68
N VAL A 53 12.93 -2.29 -1.96
CA VAL A 53 12.33 -0.99 -1.60
C VAL A 53 13.28 -0.20 -0.70
N LEU A 54 13.81 -0.82 0.36
CA LEU A 54 14.75 -0.18 1.28
C LEU A 54 15.99 0.35 0.55
N THR A 55 16.48 -0.39 -0.44
CA THR A 55 17.61 0.05 -1.27
C THR A 55 17.27 1.33 -2.04
N LYS A 56 16.06 1.41 -2.62
CA LYS A 56 15.60 2.64 -3.31
C LYS A 56 15.42 3.81 -2.35
N LEU A 57 14.93 3.54 -1.13
CA LEU A 57 14.69 4.55 -0.11
C LEU A 57 15.97 5.08 0.57
N THR A 58 17.14 4.55 0.24
CA THR A 58 18.42 5.10 0.75
C THR A 58 18.66 6.53 0.29
N GLU A 59 18.19 6.89 -0.90
CA GLU A 59 18.42 8.18 -1.56
C GLU A 59 17.40 9.28 -1.18
N VAL A 60 16.38 8.95 -0.40
CA VAL A 60 15.39 9.93 0.05
C VAL A 60 15.60 10.31 1.51
N ASP A 61 15.26 11.55 1.87
CA ASP A 61 15.41 12.06 3.23
C ASP A 61 14.17 11.79 4.10
N MET A 62 12.98 11.78 3.49
CA MET A 62 11.71 11.62 4.17
C MET A 62 10.80 10.68 3.38
N ILE A 63 9.98 9.91 4.10
CA ILE A 63 9.02 8.98 3.53
C ILE A 63 7.63 9.33 4.06
N TYR A 64 6.69 9.46 3.13
CA TYR A 64 5.27 9.52 3.41
C TYR A 64 4.63 8.21 2.98
N ILE A 65 3.85 7.60 3.86
CA ILE A 65 3.10 6.38 3.56
C ILE A 65 1.62 6.74 3.49
N THR A 66 0.96 6.36 2.40
CA THR A 66 -0.50 6.33 2.33
C THR A 66 -0.95 4.87 2.29
N PHE A 67 -1.75 4.49 3.28
CA PHE A 67 -2.35 3.17 3.37
C PHE A 67 -3.84 3.28 3.01
N ASP A 68 -4.13 2.94 1.78
CA ASP A 68 -5.49 2.73 1.32
C ASP A 68 -5.95 1.34 1.74
N VAL A 69 -7.05 1.25 2.47
CA VAL A 69 -7.56 -0.05 2.96
C VAL A 69 -8.05 -0.96 1.83
N ASP A 70 -8.25 -0.42 0.62
CA ASP A 70 -8.52 -1.20 -0.59
C ASP A 70 -7.36 -2.13 -0.96
N ALA A 71 -6.15 -1.88 -0.47
CA ALA A 71 -5.02 -2.79 -0.61
C ALA A 71 -5.26 -4.14 0.07
N LEU A 72 -6.13 -4.18 1.10
CA LEU A 72 -6.53 -5.40 1.78
C LEU A 72 -7.45 -6.25 0.89
N ASP A 73 -7.41 -7.56 1.09
CA ASP A 73 -8.32 -8.50 0.44
C ASP A 73 -9.72 -8.38 1.04
N CYS A 74 -10.69 -7.93 0.24
CA CYS A 74 -12.06 -7.75 0.71
C CYS A 74 -12.74 -9.06 1.12
N ASP A 75 -12.37 -10.20 0.51
CA ASP A 75 -12.93 -11.50 0.86
C ASP A 75 -12.39 -12.00 2.21
N LEU A 76 -11.15 -11.69 2.54
CA LEU A 76 -10.51 -12.08 3.81
C LEU A 76 -10.89 -11.12 4.94
N VAL A 77 -10.83 -9.82 4.71
CA VAL A 77 -10.99 -8.80 5.75
C VAL A 77 -12.42 -8.29 5.80
N SER A 78 -12.80 -7.39 4.92
CA SER A 78 -14.13 -6.78 4.87
C SER A 78 -14.35 -6.02 3.56
N TYR A 79 -15.62 -5.75 3.24
CA TYR A 79 -16.07 -4.88 2.16
C TYR A 79 -16.29 -3.43 2.63
N GLY A 80 -15.73 -3.04 3.76
CA GLY A 80 -15.91 -1.73 4.39
C GLY A 80 -15.11 -0.60 3.73
N THR A 81 -15.13 -0.53 2.41
CA THR A 81 -14.46 0.46 1.57
C THR A 81 -15.31 0.78 0.33
N GLY A 82 -14.96 1.85 -0.39
CA GLY A 82 -15.69 2.29 -1.58
C GLY A 82 -15.59 1.31 -2.75
N THR A 83 -14.41 0.77 -2.99
CA THR A 83 -14.10 -0.11 -4.12
C THR A 83 -13.44 -1.41 -3.66
N PRO A 84 -14.21 -2.33 -3.03
CA PRO A 84 -13.65 -3.56 -2.48
C PRO A 84 -13.15 -4.49 -3.61
N VAL A 85 -11.88 -4.90 -3.54
CA VAL A 85 -11.24 -5.75 -4.55
C VAL A 85 -10.62 -6.99 -3.90
N SER A 86 -10.90 -8.16 -4.48
CA SER A 86 -10.34 -9.44 -4.04
C SER A 86 -8.84 -9.57 -4.38
N LYS A 87 -8.19 -10.57 -3.79
CA LYS A 87 -6.78 -10.92 -4.00
C LYS A 87 -5.81 -9.83 -3.55
N GLY A 88 -6.20 -9.08 -2.53
CA GLY A 88 -5.37 -8.11 -1.84
C GLY A 88 -4.42 -8.76 -0.84
N PHE A 89 -3.80 -7.91 -0.04
CA PHE A 89 -2.98 -8.31 1.11
C PHE A 89 -3.87 -8.75 2.29
N ASP A 90 -3.34 -9.60 3.14
CA ASP A 90 -3.86 -9.73 4.50
C ASP A 90 -3.25 -8.65 5.43
N ILE A 91 -3.75 -8.59 6.66
CA ILE A 91 -3.31 -7.58 7.64
C ILE A 91 -1.83 -7.76 8.00
N GLU A 92 -1.37 -9.00 8.18
CA GLU A 92 0.00 -9.31 8.57
C GLU A 92 1.00 -8.93 7.46
N GLU A 93 0.62 -9.14 6.20
CA GLU A 93 1.41 -8.75 5.03
C GLU A 93 1.59 -7.22 4.96
N VAL A 94 0.52 -6.44 5.21
CA VAL A 94 0.59 -4.97 5.27
C VAL A 94 1.47 -4.51 6.43
N VAL A 95 1.30 -5.09 7.62
CA VAL A 95 2.14 -4.80 8.78
C VAL A 95 3.62 -5.06 8.48
N MET A 96 3.93 -6.16 7.79
CA MET A 96 5.30 -6.50 7.41
C MET A 96 5.90 -5.44 6.48
N ILE A 97 5.15 -4.99 5.48
CA ILE A 97 5.58 -3.95 4.54
C ILE A 97 5.85 -2.64 5.28
N ILE A 98 4.89 -2.16 6.07
CA ILE A 98 5.00 -0.87 6.76
C ILE A 98 6.13 -0.89 7.79
N LYS A 99 6.26 -1.95 8.59
CA LYS A 99 7.38 -2.12 9.54
C LYS A 99 8.73 -2.12 8.82
N GLY A 100 8.81 -2.81 7.68
CA GLY A 100 10.02 -2.80 6.87
C GLY A 100 10.42 -1.38 6.47
N ILE A 101 9.48 -0.60 5.94
CA ILE A 101 9.72 0.79 5.55
C ILE A 101 10.05 1.67 6.76
N GLN A 102 9.32 1.49 7.87
CA GLN A 102 9.52 2.25 9.12
C GLN A 102 10.92 2.02 9.70
N SER A 103 11.52 0.85 9.50
CA SER A 103 12.88 0.55 9.95
C SER A 103 13.96 1.47 9.38
N THR A 104 13.66 2.23 8.32
CA THR A 104 14.54 3.27 7.78
C THR A 104 14.73 4.46 8.73
N GLY A 105 13.80 4.69 9.66
CA GLY A 105 13.76 5.88 10.51
C GLY A 105 13.41 7.17 9.77
N LYS A 106 12.97 7.07 8.50
CA LYS A 106 12.68 8.23 7.63
C LYS A 106 11.18 8.51 7.45
N VAL A 107 10.30 7.66 7.98
CA VAL A 107 8.84 7.85 7.88
C VAL A 107 8.43 9.04 8.74
N VAL A 108 7.89 10.06 8.09
CA VAL A 108 7.46 11.32 8.74
C VAL A 108 5.95 11.44 8.86
N ALA A 109 5.20 10.69 8.05
CA ALA A 109 3.75 10.65 8.11
C ALA A 109 3.20 9.32 7.56
N LEU A 110 2.09 8.89 8.14
CA LEU A 110 1.26 7.78 7.70
C LEU A 110 -0.19 8.27 7.59
N GLU A 111 -0.79 8.09 6.44
CA GLU A 111 -2.22 8.30 6.21
C GLU A 111 -2.91 6.95 6.07
N VAL A 112 -4.13 6.85 6.58
CA VAL A 112 -5.04 5.73 6.34
C VAL A 112 -6.30 6.28 5.70
N CYS A 113 -6.68 5.77 4.54
CA CYS A 113 -7.81 6.27 3.77
C CYS A 113 -8.77 5.16 3.31
N GLU A 114 -9.89 5.59 2.72
CA GLU A 114 -10.93 4.76 2.10
C GLU A 114 -11.73 3.85 3.06
N ILE A 115 -11.65 4.05 4.40
CA ILE A 115 -12.50 3.31 5.35
C ILE A 115 -13.95 3.80 5.23
N ASN A 116 -14.86 2.90 4.90
CA ASN A 116 -16.29 3.20 4.82
C ASN A 116 -17.12 2.24 5.70
N PRO A 117 -17.40 2.60 6.96
CA PRO A 117 -18.15 1.74 7.88
C PRO A 117 -19.59 1.45 7.43
N LEU A 118 -20.18 2.31 6.60
CA LEU A 118 -21.54 2.11 6.10
C LEU A 118 -21.66 0.96 5.10
N LEU A 119 -20.53 0.59 4.45
CA LEU A 119 -20.46 -0.52 3.51
C LEU A 119 -19.98 -1.81 4.18
N ASP A 120 -19.52 -1.75 5.42
CA ASP A 120 -18.94 -2.89 6.11
C ASP A 120 -20.01 -3.90 6.56
N HIS A 121 -20.10 -5.02 5.84
CA HIS A 121 -21.05 -6.10 6.14
C HIS A 121 -20.68 -6.93 7.39
N LYS A 122 -19.50 -6.70 7.97
CA LYS A 122 -19.00 -7.33 9.19
C LYS A 122 -18.94 -6.35 10.39
N GLY A 123 -19.76 -5.31 10.38
CA GLY A 123 -19.77 -4.27 11.40
C GLY A 123 -18.71 -3.20 11.15
N ASN A 124 -17.64 -3.17 11.95
CA ASN A 124 -16.53 -2.22 11.78
C ASN A 124 -15.22 -2.93 11.42
N ARG A 125 -15.30 -4.10 10.80
CA ARG A 125 -14.11 -4.95 10.60
C ARG A 125 -13.00 -4.28 9.81
N MET A 126 -13.34 -3.46 8.80
CA MET A 126 -12.32 -2.72 8.04
C MET A 126 -11.62 -1.68 8.92
N ALA A 127 -12.38 -0.94 9.74
CA ALA A 127 -11.80 0.01 10.68
C ALA A 127 -10.94 -0.69 11.75
N GLU A 128 -11.39 -1.84 12.26
CA GLU A 128 -10.61 -2.67 13.18
C GLU A 128 -9.31 -3.17 12.54
N ALA A 129 -9.36 -3.62 11.28
CA ALA A 129 -8.18 -4.05 10.55
C ALA A 129 -7.17 -2.91 10.35
N ALA A 130 -7.65 -1.71 9.99
CA ALA A 130 -6.81 -0.53 9.89
C ALA A 130 -6.18 -0.17 11.24
N PHE A 131 -6.94 -0.29 12.33
CA PHE A 131 -6.42 -0.08 13.69
C PHE A 131 -5.38 -1.14 14.08
N GLU A 132 -5.59 -2.42 13.75
CA GLU A 132 -4.62 -3.50 13.96
C GLU A 132 -3.28 -3.19 13.27
N VAL A 133 -3.33 -2.67 12.04
CA VAL A 133 -2.12 -2.23 11.31
C VAL A 133 -1.41 -1.12 12.08
N ILE A 134 -2.15 -0.05 12.46
CA ILE A 134 -1.58 1.10 13.17
C ILE A 134 -0.98 0.67 14.52
N ASP A 135 -1.73 -0.07 15.33
CA ASP A 135 -1.29 -0.53 16.67
C ASP A 135 -0.05 -1.43 16.60
N SER A 136 0.09 -2.16 15.49
CA SER A 136 1.25 -3.04 15.27
C SER A 136 2.55 -2.29 14.98
N ILE A 137 2.48 -1.06 14.48
CA ILE A 137 3.66 -0.30 14.02
C ILE A 137 4.09 0.81 14.98
N PHE A 138 3.28 1.13 15.98
CA PHE A 138 3.56 2.08 17.06
C PHE A 138 3.61 1.40 18.42
#